data_fe370a8dffba3238b72f448bbabd5053
#
_entry.id   fe370a8dffba3238b72f448bbabd5053
#
_cell.length_a   1.000
_cell.length_b   1.000
_cell.length_c   1.000
_cell.angle_alpha   90.00
_cell.angle_beta   90.00
_cell.angle_gamma   90.00
#
_symmetry.space_group_name_H-M   'P 1'
#
loop_
_entity.id
_entity.type
_entity.pdbx_description
1 polymer ?
#
loop_
_entity_poly.entity_id
_entity_poly.type
_entity_poly.pdbx_seq_one_letter_code
_entity_poly.pdbx_strand_id
1 'polypeptide(L)'
;MIRNFLFSIFFFSGIILISIIFLPALILPQKFTLFGGKLMGYWAAICLKIFLSTKIIVKGKENLIKNEKFFIASSHQSMFETFFLQTIFNSPVFILKKELLMIPIFGWYLKKIGSISIKRNKVSKENINFFEDISKIISNTDRPIIIFPQGTRVLPHEQPPFKKGASRIYEELKIKCQ
;
A
#
# COMPACT_ATOMS: atom_id res chain seq x y z
N MET A 1 -19.16 -20.75 -6.67
CA MET A 1 -18.47 -21.18 -5.42
C MET A 1 -17.06 -21.72 -5.72
N ILE A 2 -16.87 -22.71 -6.55
CA ILE A 2 -15.55 -23.35 -6.84
C ILE A 2 -14.51 -22.33 -7.32
N ARG A 3 -14.84 -21.42 -8.24
CA ARG A 3 -13.91 -20.40 -8.75
C ARG A 3 -13.38 -19.47 -7.66
N ASN A 4 -14.23 -19.02 -6.73
CA ASN A 4 -13.81 -18.18 -5.62
C ASN A 4 -12.90 -18.92 -4.64
N PHE A 5 -13.18 -20.20 -4.42
CA PHE A 5 -12.36 -21.07 -3.59
C PHE A 5 -10.97 -21.28 -4.21
N LEU A 6 -10.91 -21.63 -5.49
CA LEU A 6 -9.65 -21.76 -6.23
C LEU A 6 -8.87 -20.43 -6.24
N PHE A 7 -9.55 -19.31 -6.52
CA PHE A 7 -8.94 -18.00 -6.42
C PHE A 7 -8.26 -17.78 -5.07
N SER A 8 -8.97 -18.04 -3.97
CA SER A 8 -8.42 -17.83 -2.62
C SER A 8 -7.20 -18.71 -2.36
N ILE A 9 -7.26 -20.00 -2.72
CA ILE A 9 -6.13 -20.92 -2.57
C ILE A 9 -4.91 -20.41 -3.34
N PHE A 10 -5.07 -20.17 -4.64
CA PHE A 10 -3.93 -19.74 -5.48
C PHE A 10 -3.43 -18.37 -5.11
N PHE A 11 -4.31 -17.43 -4.79
CA PHE A 11 -3.92 -16.10 -4.37
C PHE A 11 -3.05 -16.15 -3.10
N PHE A 12 -3.53 -16.78 -2.04
CA PHE A 12 -2.79 -16.82 -0.78
C PHE A 12 -1.55 -17.71 -0.85
N SER A 13 -1.60 -18.85 -1.53
CA SER A 13 -0.41 -19.70 -1.71
C SER A 13 0.70 -19.00 -2.49
N GLY A 14 0.36 -18.23 -3.52
CA GLY A 14 1.33 -17.45 -4.26
C GLY A 14 1.93 -16.31 -3.43
N ILE A 15 1.13 -15.60 -2.62
CA ILE A 15 1.65 -14.59 -1.68
C ILE A 15 2.62 -15.21 -0.67
N ILE A 16 2.27 -16.38 -0.11
CA ILE A 16 3.15 -17.12 0.82
C ILE A 16 4.43 -17.55 0.11
N LEU A 17 4.33 -18.13 -1.08
CA LEU A 17 5.48 -18.59 -1.86
C LEU A 17 6.42 -17.43 -2.20
N ILE A 18 5.90 -16.33 -2.71
CA ILE A 18 6.69 -15.12 -2.98
C ILE A 18 7.35 -14.62 -1.69
N SER A 19 6.62 -14.61 -0.56
CA SER A 19 7.20 -14.20 0.72
C SER A 19 8.37 -15.10 1.13
N ILE A 20 8.26 -16.42 0.95
CA ILE A 20 9.34 -17.36 1.29
C ILE A 20 10.55 -17.16 0.36
N ILE A 21 10.34 -17.08 -0.95
CA ILE A 21 11.41 -16.87 -1.94
C ILE A 21 12.17 -15.56 -1.67
N PHE A 22 11.46 -14.52 -1.24
CA PHE A 22 12.06 -13.21 -0.96
C PHE A 22 12.55 -13.04 0.49
N LEU A 23 12.55 -14.08 1.34
CA LEU A 23 13.14 -13.98 2.70
C LEU A 23 14.58 -13.41 2.69
N PRO A 24 15.48 -13.81 1.77
CA PRO A 24 16.81 -13.21 1.71
C PRO A 24 16.79 -11.70 1.42
N ALA A 25 15.74 -11.16 0.79
CA ALA A 25 15.60 -9.74 0.52
C ALA A 25 15.49 -8.88 1.79
N LEU A 26 15.19 -9.49 2.95
CA LEU A 26 15.16 -8.78 4.23
C LEU A 26 16.56 -8.30 4.67
N ILE A 27 17.63 -9.02 4.28
CA ILE A 27 19.03 -8.64 4.57
C ILE A 27 19.69 -7.93 3.39
N LEU A 28 19.13 -8.06 2.19
CA LEU A 28 19.62 -7.41 0.98
C LEU A 28 19.15 -5.94 0.89
N PRO A 29 19.69 -5.13 -0.06
CA PRO A 29 19.19 -3.78 -0.32
C PRO A 29 17.68 -3.74 -0.54
N GLN A 30 17.02 -2.67 -0.08
CA GLN A 30 15.55 -2.50 -0.08
C GLN A 30 14.90 -2.75 -1.46
N LYS A 31 15.62 -2.46 -2.57
CA LYS A 31 15.12 -2.67 -3.93
C LYS A 31 14.64 -4.09 -4.22
N PHE A 32 15.26 -5.11 -3.59
CA PHE A 32 14.83 -6.50 -3.76
C PHE A 32 13.49 -6.77 -3.06
N THR A 33 13.29 -6.23 -1.88
CA THR A 33 12.00 -6.32 -1.17
C THR A 33 10.89 -5.59 -1.93
N LEU A 34 11.18 -4.41 -2.48
CA LEU A 34 10.24 -3.65 -3.30
C LEU A 34 9.86 -4.40 -4.58
N PHE A 35 10.83 -5.09 -5.19
CA PHE A 35 10.56 -5.95 -6.35
C PHE A 35 9.62 -7.12 -5.99
N GLY A 36 9.84 -7.79 -4.85
CA GLY A 36 8.93 -8.80 -4.32
C GLY A 36 7.50 -8.28 -4.13
N GLY A 37 7.36 -7.07 -3.60
CA GLY A 37 6.06 -6.39 -3.48
C GLY A 37 5.37 -6.19 -4.83
N LYS A 38 6.10 -5.77 -5.87
CA LYS A 38 5.55 -5.65 -7.23
C LYS A 38 5.11 -7.01 -7.80
N LEU A 39 5.89 -8.06 -7.56
CA LEU A 39 5.51 -9.42 -7.98
C LEU A 39 4.19 -9.85 -7.32
N MET A 40 3.98 -9.55 -6.05
CA MET A 40 2.70 -9.81 -5.38
C MET A 40 1.55 -9.05 -6.07
N GLY A 41 1.78 -7.82 -6.51
CA GLY A 41 0.79 -7.04 -7.27
C GLY A 41 0.44 -7.67 -8.61
N TYR A 42 1.43 -8.12 -9.37
CA TYR A 42 1.21 -8.83 -10.64
C TYR A 42 0.53 -10.19 -10.41
N TRP A 43 0.95 -10.92 -9.38
CA TRP A 43 0.31 -12.18 -9.02
C TRP A 43 -1.16 -12.00 -8.68
N ALA A 44 -1.51 -10.99 -7.89
CA ALA A 44 -2.90 -10.66 -7.59
C ALA A 44 -3.72 -10.39 -8.86
N ALA A 45 -3.16 -9.63 -9.81
CA ALA A 45 -3.81 -9.33 -11.08
C ALA A 45 -4.00 -10.60 -11.94
N ILE A 46 -3.01 -11.49 -11.97
CA ILE A 46 -3.09 -12.78 -12.69
C ILE A 46 -4.19 -13.67 -12.09
N CYS A 47 -4.24 -13.80 -10.77
CA CYS A 47 -5.27 -14.58 -10.09
C CYS A 47 -6.69 -14.06 -10.39
N LEU A 48 -6.89 -12.74 -10.34
CA LEU A 48 -8.18 -12.13 -10.71
C LEU A 48 -8.57 -12.44 -12.16
N LYS A 49 -7.63 -12.34 -13.08
CA LYS A 49 -7.87 -12.62 -14.49
C LYS A 49 -8.24 -14.09 -14.75
N ILE A 50 -7.45 -15.02 -14.18
CA ILE A 50 -7.61 -16.46 -14.46
C ILE A 50 -8.86 -17.03 -13.77
N PHE A 51 -9.01 -16.81 -12.47
CA PHE A 51 -10.04 -17.47 -11.69
C PHE A 51 -11.36 -16.73 -11.70
N LEU A 52 -11.33 -15.39 -11.73
CA LEU A 52 -12.54 -14.57 -11.65
C LEU A 52 -12.90 -13.89 -12.97
N SER A 53 -12.13 -14.12 -14.06
CA SER A 53 -12.33 -13.50 -15.37
C SER A 53 -12.41 -11.96 -15.30
N THR A 54 -11.75 -11.37 -14.31
CA THR A 54 -11.78 -9.92 -14.06
C THR A 54 -10.74 -9.23 -14.94
N LYS A 55 -11.17 -8.24 -15.70
CA LYS A 55 -10.30 -7.37 -16.49
C LYS A 55 -9.94 -6.12 -15.66
N ILE A 56 -8.66 -5.90 -15.46
CA ILE A 56 -8.15 -4.70 -14.80
C ILE A 56 -7.88 -3.65 -15.87
N ILE A 57 -8.50 -2.48 -15.76
CA ILE A 57 -8.32 -1.35 -16.66
C ILE A 57 -7.80 -0.19 -15.83
N VAL A 58 -6.61 0.30 -16.15
CA VAL A 58 -6.03 1.49 -15.52
C VAL A 58 -6.23 2.67 -16.48
N LYS A 59 -7.05 3.64 -16.06
CA LYS A 59 -7.31 4.87 -16.81
C LYS A 59 -6.57 6.04 -16.16
N GLY A 60 -6.25 7.07 -16.92
CA GLY A 60 -5.67 8.31 -16.41
C GLY A 60 -4.18 8.22 -16.07
N LYS A 61 -3.44 7.23 -16.58
CA LYS A 61 -1.98 7.14 -16.36
C LYS A 61 -1.23 8.35 -16.89
N GLU A 62 -1.76 9.00 -17.91
CA GLU A 62 -1.24 10.24 -18.49
C GLU A 62 -1.30 11.42 -17.51
N ASN A 63 -2.23 11.37 -16.55
CA ASN A 63 -2.44 12.43 -15.55
C ASN A 63 -1.58 12.23 -14.28
N LEU A 64 -0.76 11.18 -14.23
CA LEU A 64 0.11 10.96 -13.08
C LEU A 64 1.12 12.10 -12.94
N ILE A 65 1.23 12.63 -11.72
CA ILE A 65 2.22 13.66 -11.39
C ILE A 65 3.62 13.09 -11.65
N LYS A 66 4.42 13.84 -12.41
CA LYS A 66 5.79 13.47 -12.77
C LYS A 66 6.75 14.56 -12.31
N ASN A 67 7.97 14.17 -11.97
CA ASN A 67 9.08 15.08 -11.64
C ASN A 67 8.84 15.98 -10.41
N GLU A 68 7.84 15.66 -9.60
CA GLU A 68 7.53 16.38 -8.36
C GLU A 68 7.17 15.39 -7.25
N LYS A 69 7.37 15.80 -6.01
CA LYS A 69 6.91 15.03 -4.85
C LYS A 69 5.40 15.19 -4.67
N PHE A 70 4.71 14.11 -4.43
CA PHE A 70 3.27 14.08 -4.19
C PHE A 70 2.89 12.94 -3.25
N PHE A 71 1.71 13.00 -2.70
CA PHE A 71 1.09 11.88 -2.01
C PHE A 71 -0.20 11.46 -2.72
N ILE A 72 -0.61 10.23 -2.46
CA ILE A 72 -1.77 9.61 -3.09
C ILE A 72 -2.85 9.41 -2.05
N ALA A 73 -4.05 9.98 -2.30
CA ALA A 73 -5.25 9.74 -1.50
C ALA A 73 -6.15 8.75 -2.24
N SER A 74 -6.01 7.46 -1.94
CA SER A 74 -6.72 6.40 -2.64
C SER A 74 -7.94 5.91 -1.86
N SER A 75 -9.01 5.55 -2.58
CA SER A 75 -10.11 4.82 -1.98
C SER A 75 -9.68 3.41 -1.57
N HIS A 76 -10.15 2.93 -0.41
CA HIS A 76 -9.86 1.59 0.11
C HIS A 76 -11.09 0.71 0.02
N GLN A 77 -11.19 -0.15 -0.96
CA GLN A 77 -12.34 -1.01 -1.19
C GLN A 77 -12.05 -2.49 -0.92
N SER A 78 -10.80 -2.92 -1.15
CA SER A 78 -10.42 -4.31 -1.00
C SER A 78 -8.97 -4.46 -0.52
N MET A 79 -8.46 -5.66 -0.53
CA MET A 79 -7.04 -5.92 -0.33
C MET A 79 -6.25 -5.77 -1.64
N PHE A 80 -6.92 -5.83 -2.79
CA PHE A 80 -6.28 -5.82 -4.10
C PHE A 80 -5.46 -4.56 -4.36
N GLU A 81 -6.02 -3.38 -4.08
CA GLU A 81 -5.32 -2.12 -4.33
C GLU A 81 -4.02 -2.00 -3.52
N THR A 82 -3.92 -2.59 -2.33
CA THR A 82 -2.68 -2.55 -1.55
C THR A 82 -1.53 -3.32 -2.21
N PHE A 83 -1.85 -4.34 -3.00
CA PHE A 83 -0.88 -5.06 -3.82
C PHE A 83 -0.67 -4.38 -5.17
N PHE A 84 -1.75 -4.03 -5.86
CA PHE A 84 -1.69 -3.59 -7.24
C PHE A 84 -1.13 -2.17 -7.41
N LEU A 85 -1.40 -1.24 -6.49
CA LEU A 85 -0.89 0.12 -6.57
C LEU A 85 0.65 0.20 -6.51
N GLN A 86 1.31 -0.82 -5.96
CA GLN A 86 2.77 -0.93 -6.01
C GLN A 86 3.31 -1.02 -7.45
N THR A 87 2.51 -1.56 -8.37
CA THR A 87 2.89 -1.69 -9.79
C THR A 87 2.65 -0.40 -10.57
N ILE A 88 1.69 0.41 -10.14
CA ILE A 88 1.32 1.68 -10.80
C ILE A 88 2.25 2.81 -10.39
N PHE A 89 2.49 2.96 -9.08
CA PHE A 89 3.20 4.10 -8.49
C PHE A 89 4.65 3.81 -8.10
N ASN A 90 5.26 2.84 -8.74
CA ASN A 90 6.65 2.46 -8.50
C ASN A 90 6.99 2.20 -7.02
N SER A 91 6.22 1.31 -6.38
CA SER A 91 6.41 0.90 -4.98
C SER A 91 6.25 2.05 -3.98
N PRO A 92 5.07 2.65 -3.87
CA PRO A 92 4.81 3.76 -2.96
C PRO A 92 5.02 3.35 -1.50
N VAL A 93 5.18 4.34 -0.63
CA VAL A 93 5.24 4.16 0.82
C VAL A 93 3.82 4.14 1.37
N PHE A 94 3.41 3.04 2.00
CA PHE A 94 2.06 2.92 2.56
C PHE A 94 1.97 3.43 3.99
N ILE A 95 0.94 4.24 4.28
CA ILE A 95 0.50 4.52 5.64
C ILE A 95 -0.47 3.40 6.05
N LEU A 96 -0.11 2.65 7.07
CA LEU A 96 -0.82 1.45 7.48
C LEU A 96 -1.08 1.37 8.99
N LYS A 97 -1.92 0.43 9.38
CA LYS A 97 -2.26 0.15 10.78
C LYS A 97 -1.06 -0.52 11.47
N LYS A 98 -0.68 -0.04 12.69
CA LYS A 98 0.50 -0.52 13.42
C LYS A 98 0.48 -2.03 13.66
N GLU A 99 -0.69 -2.60 13.88
CA GLU A 99 -0.87 -4.03 14.15
C GLU A 99 -0.41 -4.92 12.97
N LEU A 100 -0.38 -4.39 11.73
CA LEU A 100 0.14 -5.12 10.58
C LEU A 100 1.66 -5.38 10.68
N LEU A 101 2.39 -4.52 11.38
CA LEU A 101 3.83 -4.70 11.61
C LEU A 101 4.14 -5.84 12.59
N MET A 102 3.13 -6.33 13.32
CA MET A 102 3.27 -7.43 14.29
C MET A 102 3.05 -8.80 13.64
N ILE A 103 2.54 -8.86 12.41
CA ILE A 103 2.35 -10.11 11.68
C ILE A 103 3.74 -10.68 11.31
N PRO A 104 4.08 -11.90 11.74
CA PRO A 104 5.36 -12.52 11.42
C PRO A 104 5.63 -12.51 9.91
N ILE A 105 6.89 -12.35 9.52
CA ILE A 105 7.35 -12.26 8.13
C ILE A 105 6.77 -11.05 7.39
N PHE A 106 5.44 -10.93 7.30
CA PHE A 106 4.77 -9.83 6.60
C PHE A 106 5.12 -8.46 7.20
N GLY A 107 5.08 -8.35 8.52
CA GLY A 107 5.48 -7.12 9.22
C GLY A 107 6.95 -6.75 9.01
N TRP A 108 7.83 -7.74 8.89
CA TRP A 108 9.24 -7.49 8.58
C TRP A 108 9.42 -6.89 7.18
N TYR A 109 8.67 -7.39 6.19
CA TYR A 109 8.64 -6.80 4.85
C TYR A 109 8.13 -5.37 4.89
N LEU A 110 7.02 -5.12 5.59
CA LEU A 110 6.44 -3.78 5.71
C LEU A 110 7.43 -2.78 6.34
N LYS A 111 8.17 -3.20 7.37
CA LYS A 111 9.26 -2.39 7.95
C LYS A 111 10.39 -2.16 6.96
N LYS A 112 10.84 -3.23 6.28
CA LYS A 112 11.95 -3.16 5.31
C LYS A 112 11.65 -2.24 4.13
N ILE A 113 10.40 -2.20 3.66
CA ILE A 113 9.99 -1.29 2.57
C ILE A 113 9.74 0.15 3.05
N GLY A 114 9.87 0.43 4.34
CA GLY A 114 9.73 1.78 4.90
C GLY A 114 8.28 2.24 5.04
N SER A 115 7.34 1.31 5.30
CA SER A 115 5.94 1.67 5.54
C SER A 115 5.78 2.47 6.83
N ILE A 116 4.89 3.46 6.82
CA ILE A 116 4.59 4.31 7.97
C ILE A 116 3.41 3.73 8.74
N SER A 117 3.58 3.48 10.02
CA SER A 117 2.51 2.92 10.85
C SER A 117 1.84 3.96 11.72
N ILE A 118 0.52 3.87 11.85
CA ILE A 118 -0.27 4.70 12.75
C ILE A 118 -1.12 3.84 13.67
N LYS A 119 -1.29 4.29 14.91
CA LYS A 119 -2.35 3.81 15.80
C LYS A 119 -3.61 4.60 15.52
N ARG A 120 -4.65 3.91 15.01
CA ARG A 120 -5.95 4.53 14.74
C ARG A 120 -6.72 4.75 16.05
N ASN A 121 -7.52 5.80 16.09
CA ASN A 121 -8.46 6.11 17.18
C ASN A 121 -7.85 6.45 18.54
N LYS A 122 -6.57 6.75 18.64
CA LYS A 122 -5.93 7.25 19.85
C LYS A 122 -5.03 8.43 19.55
N VAL A 123 -5.16 9.49 20.32
CA VAL A 123 -4.11 10.50 20.45
C VAL A 123 -3.05 9.84 21.31
N SER A 124 -2.03 9.26 20.69
CA SER A 124 -0.93 8.61 21.41
C SER A 124 0.35 9.39 21.18
N LYS A 125 1.25 9.37 22.17
CA LYS A 125 2.61 9.93 22.02
C LYS A 125 3.32 9.40 20.76
N GLU A 126 3.00 8.17 20.34
CA GLU A 126 3.55 7.55 19.13
C GLU A 126 3.09 8.20 17.81
N ASN A 127 1.95 8.91 17.84
CA ASN A 127 1.46 9.66 16.68
C ASN A 127 1.96 11.11 16.65
N ILE A 128 2.67 11.59 17.68
CA ILE A 128 3.19 12.97 17.73
C ILE A 128 4.24 13.14 16.63
N ASN A 129 5.12 12.16 16.46
CA ASN A 129 6.21 12.23 15.47
C ASN A 129 5.77 11.79 14.06
N PHE A 130 4.48 11.48 13.86
CA PHE A 130 3.96 10.95 12.59
C PHE A 130 4.29 11.87 11.39
N PHE A 131 4.10 13.18 11.54
CA PHE A 131 4.40 14.13 10.47
C PHE A 131 5.90 14.31 10.25
N GLU A 132 6.70 14.26 11.32
CA GLU A 132 8.16 14.30 11.21
C GLU A 132 8.67 13.05 10.47
N ASP A 133 8.12 11.86 10.77
CA ASP A 133 8.47 10.61 10.09
C ASP A 133 8.11 10.67 8.61
N ILE A 134 6.92 11.21 8.26
CA ILE A 134 6.52 11.44 6.88
C ILE A 134 7.49 12.41 6.19
N SER A 135 7.81 13.53 6.81
CA SER A 135 8.72 14.54 6.25
C SER A 135 10.11 13.96 5.99
N LYS A 136 10.65 13.17 6.93
CA LYS A 136 11.93 12.47 6.77
C LYS A 136 11.89 11.48 5.60
N ILE A 137 10.80 10.72 5.45
CA ILE A 137 10.64 9.76 4.36
C ILE A 137 10.58 10.49 3.02
N ILE A 138 9.79 11.56 2.90
CA ILE A 138 9.69 12.36 1.69
C ILE A 138 11.04 12.97 1.31
N SER A 139 11.85 13.40 2.30
CA SER A 139 13.18 13.92 2.04
C SER A 139 14.13 12.86 1.47
N ASN A 140 14.00 11.62 1.92
CA ASN A 140 14.95 10.54 1.64
C ASN A 140 14.53 9.61 0.49
N THR A 141 13.36 9.81 -0.12
CA THR A 141 12.89 8.97 -1.23
C THR A 141 12.03 9.75 -2.21
N ASP A 142 12.10 9.36 -3.49
CA ASP A 142 11.20 9.86 -4.54
C ASP A 142 9.91 9.02 -4.67
N ARG A 143 9.72 8.07 -3.76
CA ARG A 143 8.53 7.22 -3.74
C ARG A 143 7.34 8.00 -3.16
N PRO A 144 6.19 8.07 -3.86
CA PRO A 144 5.03 8.74 -3.31
C PRO A 144 4.48 8.01 -2.09
N ILE A 145 3.83 8.74 -1.19
CA ILE A 145 3.15 8.17 -0.02
C ILE A 145 1.71 7.86 -0.41
N ILE A 146 1.18 6.72 0.01
CA ILE A 146 -0.25 6.38 -0.11
C ILE A 146 -0.94 6.44 1.24
N ILE A 147 -2.04 7.17 1.29
CA ILE A 147 -3.00 7.14 2.39
C ILE A 147 -4.37 6.72 1.89
N PHE A 148 -5.12 6.02 2.73
CA PHE A 148 -6.52 5.68 2.51
C PHE A 148 -7.40 6.55 3.43
N PRO A 149 -8.01 7.64 2.91
CA PRO A 149 -8.69 8.65 3.75
C PRO A 149 -9.87 8.11 4.54
N GLN A 150 -10.53 7.04 4.07
CA GLN A 150 -11.63 6.40 4.82
C GLN A 150 -11.13 5.73 6.12
N GLY A 151 -9.85 5.37 6.20
CA GLY A 151 -9.26 4.68 7.33
C GLY A 151 -9.72 3.23 7.52
N THR A 152 -10.59 2.73 6.67
CA THR A 152 -11.06 1.34 6.61
C THR A 152 -11.48 1.00 5.19
N ARG A 153 -11.74 -0.28 4.91
CA ARG A 153 -12.34 -0.69 3.64
C ARG A 153 -13.80 -0.30 3.61
N VAL A 154 -14.25 0.18 2.45
CA VAL A 154 -15.63 0.63 2.19
C VAL A 154 -16.14 0.04 0.90
N LEU A 155 -17.42 -0.25 0.81
CA LEU A 155 -18.02 -0.74 -0.42
C LEU A 155 -18.10 0.39 -1.47
N PRO A 156 -18.11 0.08 -2.78
CA PRO A 156 -18.06 1.09 -3.84
C PRO A 156 -19.20 2.12 -3.79
N HIS A 157 -20.34 1.76 -3.21
CA HIS A 157 -21.52 2.63 -3.07
C HIS A 157 -21.55 3.39 -1.73
N GLU A 158 -20.63 3.11 -0.81
CA GLU A 158 -20.53 3.79 0.49
C GLU A 158 -19.60 4.99 0.39
N GLN A 159 -20.03 6.10 0.97
CA GLN A 159 -19.25 7.35 1.03
C GLN A 159 -19.10 7.83 2.48
N PRO A 160 -18.35 7.11 3.31
CA PRO A 160 -18.11 7.57 4.68
C PRO A 160 -17.27 8.86 4.67
N PRO A 161 -17.39 9.69 5.70
CA PRO A 161 -16.59 10.90 5.81
C PRO A 161 -15.10 10.56 5.86
N PHE A 162 -14.29 11.31 5.16
CA PHE A 162 -12.84 11.17 5.19
C PHE A 162 -12.28 11.52 6.57
N LYS A 163 -11.31 10.74 7.03
CA LYS A 163 -10.54 11.07 8.22
C LYS A 163 -9.60 12.24 7.94
N LYS A 164 -9.38 13.09 8.93
CA LYS A 164 -8.54 14.30 8.82
C LYS A 164 -7.07 14.05 8.47
N GLY A 165 -6.64 12.78 8.35
CA GLY A 165 -5.25 12.44 8.07
C GLY A 165 -4.75 12.96 6.72
N ALA A 166 -5.56 12.86 5.66
CA ALA A 166 -5.15 13.31 4.33
C ALA A 166 -5.05 14.84 4.25
N SER A 167 -6.03 15.58 4.81
CA SER A 167 -5.98 17.04 4.86
C SER A 167 -4.78 17.55 5.65
N ARG A 168 -4.50 16.94 6.80
CA ARG A 168 -3.32 17.29 7.60
C ARG A 168 -2.01 17.03 6.87
N ILE A 169 -1.88 15.92 6.14
CA ILE A 169 -0.69 15.67 5.31
C ILE A 169 -0.53 16.78 4.27
N TYR A 170 -1.61 17.19 3.62
CA TYR A 170 -1.58 18.27 2.64
C TYR A 170 -1.16 19.60 3.26
N GLU A 171 -1.74 19.96 4.42
CA GLU A 171 -1.46 21.22 5.14
C GLU A 171 -0.02 21.29 5.66
N GLU A 172 0.48 20.19 6.23
CA GLU A 172 1.82 20.15 6.86
C GLU A 172 2.94 20.03 5.82
N LEU A 173 2.77 19.23 4.80
CA LEU A 173 3.84 18.95 3.84
C LEU A 173 3.82 19.88 2.62
N LYS A 174 2.70 20.53 2.35
CA LYS A 174 2.50 21.44 1.20
C LYS A 174 2.92 20.83 -0.14
N ILE A 175 2.74 19.49 -0.28
CA ILE A 175 3.00 18.76 -1.51
C ILE A 175 1.68 18.44 -2.22
N LYS A 176 1.75 18.21 -3.54
CA LYS A 176 0.56 17.88 -4.33
C LYS A 176 -0.11 16.59 -3.85
N CYS A 177 -1.44 16.54 -3.99
CA CYS A 177 -2.24 15.35 -3.76
C CYS A 177 -2.77 14.82 -5.09
N GLN A 178 -2.65 13.53 -5.32
CA GLN A 178 -3.24 12.82 -6.44
C GLN A 178 -4.26 11.78 -5.97
#